data_791ff9c5c771bb1d81db9bf55ab2f07b
#
_entry.id   791ff9c5c771bb1d81db9bf55ab2f07b
#
_cell.length_a   1.000
_cell.length_b   1.000
_cell.length_c   1.000
_cell.angle_alpha   90.00
_cell.angle_beta   90.00
_cell.angle_gamma   90.00
#
_symmetry.space_group_name_H-M   'P 1'
#
loop_
_entity.id
_entity.type
_entity.pdbx_description
1 polymer ?
#
loop_
_entity_poly.entity_id
_entity_poly.type
_entity_poly.pdbx_seq_one_letter_code
_entity_poly.pdbx_strand_id
1 'polypeptide(L)'
;MRKEFFSVPNILTYLRILLIPFFLYAYYCVDNGTIRFYSMIILFISAITDFLDGFIARRYKQITSIGKLLDPIADKLYELVLALVLMKDYPLFKYILFLFIAENAMLLGFGFYIFKKKGVHLDGAHLPGKIATALFFIFSLLMITFNMKDTLISRVMSISLLISVGIATIYYIRRLWNLLKRDVYENI
;
A
#
# COMPACT_ATOMS: atom_id res chain seq x y z
N MET A 1 21.11 -15.46 10.71
CA MET A 1 20.29 -14.35 11.29
C MET A 1 20.85 -12.96 10.99
N ARG A 2 22.05 -12.55 11.45
CA ARG A 2 22.56 -11.18 11.17
C ARG A 2 22.66 -10.81 9.68
N LYS A 3 23.07 -11.73 8.80
CA LYS A 3 23.17 -11.49 7.35
C LYS A 3 21.83 -11.29 6.66
N GLU A 4 20.74 -11.81 7.20
CA GLU A 4 19.41 -11.63 6.64
C GLU A 4 18.86 -10.22 6.89
N PHE A 5 19.15 -9.62 8.05
CA PHE A 5 18.72 -8.25 8.38
C PHE A 5 19.34 -7.20 7.45
N PHE A 6 20.57 -7.41 6.99
CA PHE A 6 21.33 -6.46 6.19
C PHE A 6 21.46 -6.89 4.71
N SER A 7 20.49 -7.66 4.19
CA SER A 7 20.39 -7.90 2.77
C SER A 7 20.05 -6.60 2.03
N VAL A 8 20.52 -6.45 0.80
CA VAL A 8 20.26 -5.23 -0.01
C VAL A 8 18.77 -4.92 -0.11
N PRO A 9 17.86 -5.89 -0.39
CA PRO A 9 16.43 -5.62 -0.38
C PRO A 9 15.94 -5.06 0.94
N ASN A 10 16.30 -5.66 2.08
CA ASN A 10 15.84 -5.21 3.39
C ASN A 10 16.33 -3.80 3.73
N ILE A 11 17.56 -3.43 3.31
CA ILE A 11 18.06 -2.06 3.48
C ILE A 11 17.22 -1.06 2.71
N LEU A 12 16.79 -1.38 1.49
CA LEU A 12 15.89 -0.54 0.68
C LEU A 12 14.51 -0.39 1.35
N THR A 13 13.98 -1.46 1.94
CA THR A 13 12.74 -1.41 2.72
C THR A 13 12.87 -0.51 3.96
N TYR A 14 14.00 -0.61 4.70
CA TYR A 14 14.26 0.29 5.83
C TYR A 14 14.38 1.74 5.38
N LEU A 15 15.05 2.01 4.25
CA LEU A 15 15.14 3.34 3.69
C LEU A 15 13.75 3.90 3.35
N ARG A 16 12.86 3.09 2.79
CA ARG A 16 11.47 3.49 2.50
C ARG A 16 10.74 3.90 3.77
N ILE A 17 10.82 3.11 4.85
CA ILE A 17 10.22 3.45 6.14
C ILE A 17 10.82 4.75 6.70
N LEU A 18 12.12 4.93 6.57
CA LEU A 18 12.81 6.15 7.01
C LEU A 18 12.39 7.38 6.20
N LEU A 19 12.05 7.22 4.92
CA LEU A 19 11.59 8.32 4.06
C LEU A 19 10.20 8.85 4.46
N ILE A 20 9.38 8.07 5.17
CA ILE A 20 8.04 8.49 5.60
C ILE A 20 8.06 9.80 6.42
N PRO A 21 8.81 9.94 7.51
CA PRO A 21 8.83 11.18 8.27
C PRO A 21 9.39 12.36 7.46
N PHE A 22 10.35 12.14 6.56
CA PHE A 22 10.84 13.18 5.67
C PHE A 22 9.77 13.63 4.67
N PHE A 23 9.00 12.70 4.13
CA PHE A 23 7.85 13.00 3.27
C PHE A 23 6.81 13.84 4.01
N LEU A 24 6.43 13.43 5.23
CA LEU A 24 5.49 14.18 6.07
C LEU A 24 5.99 15.59 6.37
N TYR A 25 7.24 15.72 6.74
CA TYR A 25 7.87 17.02 6.98
C TYR A 25 7.84 17.90 5.73
N ALA A 26 8.27 17.37 4.58
CA ALA A 26 8.25 18.09 3.32
C ALA A 26 6.85 18.52 2.90
N TYR A 27 5.82 17.71 3.17
CA TYR A 27 4.45 18.03 2.77
C TYR A 27 3.77 19.07 3.68
N TYR A 28 3.99 18.99 5.01
CA TYR A 28 3.27 19.81 5.98
C TYR A 28 3.99 21.09 6.41
N CYS A 29 5.32 21.06 6.48
CA CYS A 29 6.09 22.14 7.10
C CYS A 29 6.46 23.26 6.13
N VAL A 30 6.14 23.12 4.83
CA VAL A 30 6.60 24.08 3.87
C VAL A 30 5.57 24.45 2.81
N ASP A 31 5.06 25.65 2.99
CA ASP A 31 3.96 26.23 2.20
C ASP A 31 4.36 26.73 0.80
N ASN A 32 5.63 26.61 0.39
CA ASN A 32 6.15 27.13 -0.88
C ASN A 32 6.26 26.06 -1.95
N GLY A 33 5.97 26.39 -3.20
CA GLY A 33 6.00 25.49 -4.36
C GLY A 33 7.29 24.66 -4.52
N THR A 34 8.42 25.16 -4.01
CA THR A 34 9.70 24.46 -4.00
C THR A 34 9.68 23.15 -3.20
N ILE A 35 8.86 23.06 -2.18
CA ILE A 35 8.91 21.92 -1.24
C ILE A 35 7.90 20.85 -1.59
N ARG A 36 6.86 21.16 -2.32
CA ARG A 36 6.10 20.11 -3.02
C ARG A 36 6.97 19.32 -3.97
N PHE A 37 7.94 19.97 -4.58
CA PHE A 37 8.96 19.31 -5.38
C PHE A 37 9.78 18.30 -4.55
N TYR A 38 10.15 18.63 -3.30
CA TYR A 38 10.83 17.68 -2.42
C TYR A 38 9.91 16.51 -2.01
N SER A 39 8.64 16.76 -1.71
CA SER A 39 7.67 15.69 -1.43
C SER A 39 7.52 14.74 -2.62
N MET A 40 7.47 15.28 -3.84
CA MET A 40 7.45 14.51 -5.07
C MET A 40 8.72 13.66 -5.22
N ILE A 41 9.90 14.24 -5.01
CA ILE A 41 11.17 13.52 -5.10
C ILE A 41 11.21 12.37 -4.08
N ILE A 42 10.81 12.62 -2.83
CA ILE A 42 10.81 11.59 -1.79
C ILE A 42 9.84 10.46 -2.16
N LEU A 43 8.65 10.79 -2.65
CA LEU A 43 7.67 9.81 -3.10
C LEU A 43 8.20 8.99 -4.28
N PHE A 44 8.86 9.63 -5.24
CA PHE A 44 9.46 8.98 -6.40
C PHE A 44 10.61 8.05 -6.01
N ILE A 45 11.50 8.51 -5.12
CA ILE A 45 12.60 7.68 -4.57
C ILE A 45 12.00 6.47 -3.84
N SER A 46 10.95 6.66 -3.04
CA SER A 46 10.29 5.56 -2.33
C SER A 46 9.70 4.53 -3.30
N ALA A 47 9.06 4.96 -4.38
CA ALA A 47 8.53 4.06 -5.41
C ALA A 47 9.66 3.30 -6.15
N ILE A 48 10.78 3.97 -6.45
CA ILE A 48 11.95 3.33 -7.06
C ILE A 48 12.56 2.30 -6.11
N THR A 49 12.72 2.62 -4.83
CA THR A 49 13.30 1.68 -3.85
C THR A 49 12.44 0.43 -3.71
N ASP A 50 11.11 0.54 -3.73
CA ASP A 50 10.17 -0.59 -3.74
C ASP A 50 10.33 -1.48 -4.97
N PHE A 51 10.42 -0.86 -6.14
CA PHE A 51 10.64 -1.61 -7.37
C PHE A 51 11.99 -2.35 -7.35
N LEU A 52 13.04 -1.67 -6.88
CA LEU A 52 14.41 -2.20 -6.83
C LEU A 52 14.55 -3.33 -5.82
N ASP A 53 13.98 -3.22 -4.61
CA ASP A 53 14.09 -4.29 -3.61
C ASP A 53 13.45 -5.58 -4.10
N GLY A 54 12.24 -5.50 -4.67
CA GLY A 54 11.57 -6.65 -5.28
C GLY A 54 12.32 -7.21 -6.49
N PHE A 55 12.92 -6.36 -7.33
CA PHE A 55 13.73 -6.80 -8.47
C PHE A 55 15.02 -7.51 -8.01
N ILE A 56 15.77 -6.90 -7.08
CA ILE A 56 17.02 -7.43 -6.54
C ILE A 56 16.77 -8.75 -5.80
N ALA A 57 15.73 -8.79 -4.94
CA ALA A 57 15.38 -9.99 -4.19
C ALA A 57 15.14 -11.20 -5.12
N ARG A 58 14.39 -10.99 -6.20
CA ARG A 58 14.11 -12.04 -7.19
C ARG A 58 15.34 -12.39 -8.06
N ARG A 59 16.04 -11.38 -8.57
CA ARG A 59 17.18 -11.57 -9.48
C ARG A 59 18.36 -12.25 -8.83
N TYR A 60 18.69 -11.87 -7.60
CA TYR A 60 19.84 -12.37 -6.86
C TYR A 60 19.49 -13.44 -5.81
N LYS A 61 18.25 -13.92 -5.81
CA LYS A 61 17.74 -14.94 -4.85
C LYS A 61 17.98 -14.54 -3.38
N GLN A 62 17.91 -13.25 -3.07
CA GLN A 62 18.09 -12.68 -1.73
C GLN A 62 16.75 -12.52 -0.99
N ILE A 63 15.85 -13.48 -1.19
CA ILE A 63 14.55 -13.47 -0.49
C ILE A 63 14.79 -13.91 0.94
N THR A 64 14.56 -13.01 1.91
CA THR A 64 14.75 -13.29 3.33
C THR A 64 13.40 -13.47 4.03
N SER A 65 13.39 -14.21 5.15
CA SER A 65 12.16 -14.36 5.97
C SER A 65 11.70 -13.02 6.55
N ILE A 66 12.65 -12.16 6.87
CA ILE A 66 12.41 -10.81 7.41
C ILE A 66 11.84 -9.90 6.33
N GLY A 67 12.42 -9.89 5.13
CA GLY A 67 11.92 -9.10 4.00
C GLY A 67 10.47 -9.44 3.67
N LYS A 68 10.12 -10.72 3.58
CA LYS A 68 8.74 -11.16 3.35
C LYS A 68 7.71 -10.60 4.34
N LEU A 69 8.14 -10.24 5.56
CA LEU A 69 7.29 -9.63 6.58
C LEU A 69 7.34 -8.10 6.52
N LEU A 70 8.55 -7.54 6.33
CA LEU A 70 8.77 -6.09 6.36
C LEU A 70 8.22 -5.37 5.13
N ASP A 71 8.37 -5.96 3.93
CA ASP A 71 7.92 -5.34 2.69
C ASP A 71 6.41 -5.04 2.70
N PRO A 72 5.51 -5.99 3.03
CA PRO A 72 4.08 -5.68 3.13
C PRO A 72 3.74 -4.66 4.22
N ILE A 73 4.50 -4.62 5.32
CA ILE A 73 4.30 -3.62 6.39
C ILE A 73 4.70 -2.23 5.89
N ALA A 74 5.87 -2.11 5.25
CA ALA A 74 6.34 -0.85 4.70
C ALA A 74 5.39 -0.29 3.65
N ASP A 75 4.90 -1.14 2.72
CA ASP A 75 3.94 -0.78 1.69
C ASP A 75 2.65 -0.24 2.31
N LYS A 76 2.09 -0.95 3.29
CA LYS A 76 0.85 -0.54 3.94
C LYS A 76 1.00 0.72 4.79
N LEU A 77 2.13 0.91 5.45
CA LEU A 77 2.43 2.16 6.14
C LEU A 77 2.51 3.33 5.16
N TYR A 78 3.14 3.12 4.01
CA TYR A 78 3.27 4.16 3.00
C TYR A 78 1.92 4.52 2.38
N GLU A 79 1.10 3.53 2.00
CA GLU A 79 -0.28 3.73 1.53
C GLU A 79 -1.11 4.54 2.54
N LEU A 80 -1.05 4.14 3.82
CA LEU A 80 -1.79 4.81 4.90
C LEU A 80 -1.38 6.27 5.05
N VAL A 81 -0.07 6.53 5.12
CA VAL A 81 0.48 7.89 5.28
C VAL A 81 0.11 8.76 4.09
N LEU A 82 0.23 8.23 2.87
CA LEU A 82 -0.09 8.96 1.65
C LEU A 82 -1.59 9.30 1.56
N ALA A 83 -2.47 8.37 1.95
CA ALA A 83 -3.91 8.62 2.02
C ALA A 83 -4.27 9.67 3.08
N LEU A 84 -3.63 9.62 4.27
CA LEU A 84 -3.80 10.61 5.34
C LEU A 84 -3.38 12.01 4.90
N VAL A 85 -2.25 12.11 4.19
CA VAL A 85 -1.74 13.39 3.68
C VAL A 85 -2.68 13.97 2.63
N LEU A 86 -3.08 13.16 1.66
CA LEU A 86 -3.94 13.62 0.56
C LEU A 86 -5.37 13.91 1.01
N MET A 87 -5.85 13.31 2.10
CA MET A 87 -7.17 13.59 2.66
C MET A 87 -7.36 15.07 3.03
N LYS A 88 -6.27 15.79 3.38
CA LYS A 88 -6.31 17.21 3.69
C LYS A 88 -6.71 18.07 2.49
N ASP A 89 -6.19 17.72 1.32
CA ASP A 89 -6.34 18.50 0.09
C ASP A 89 -7.43 17.94 -0.85
N TYR A 90 -7.76 16.65 -0.70
CA TYR A 90 -8.71 15.92 -1.56
C TYR A 90 -9.77 15.20 -0.71
N PRO A 91 -10.96 15.76 -0.52
CA PRO A 91 -11.97 15.25 0.43
C PRO A 91 -12.39 13.80 0.21
N LEU A 92 -12.33 13.28 -1.02
CA LEU A 92 -12.67 11.88 -1.32
C LEU A 92 -11.65 10.88 -0.75
N PHE A 93 -10.42 11.31 -0.46
CA PHE A 93 -9.40 10.43 0.12
C PHE A 93 -9.75 9.92 1.52
N LYS A 94 -10.63 10.60 2.26
CA LYS A 94 -11.15 10.07 3.54
C LYS A 94 -11.89 8.74 3.37
N TYR A 95 -12.62 8.56 2.26
CA TYR A 95 -13.33 7.31 1.97
C TYR A 95 -12.37 6.23 1.47
N ILE A 96 -11.36 6.60 0.69
CA ILE A 96 -10.27 5.70 0.26
C ILE A 96 -9.51 5.19 1.47
N LEU A 97 -9.14 6.10 2.39
CA LEU A 97 -8.47 5.75 3.65
C LEU A 97 -9.32 4.78 4.49
N PHE A 98 -10.62 5.08 4.63
CA PHE A 98 -11.53 4.20 5.37
C PHE A 98 -11.58 2.79 4.74
N LEU A 99 -11.71 2.70 3.41
CA LEU A 99 -11.72 1.42 2.71
C LEU A 99 -10.39 0.68 2.88
N PHE A 100 -9.25 1.34 2.79
CA PHE A 100 -7.95 0.73 3.03
C PHE A 100 -7.82 0.17 4.44
N ILE A 101 -8.22 0.93 5.46
CA ILE A 101 -8.19 0.45 6.84
C ILE A 101 -9.11 -0.75 7.02
N ALA A 102 -10.35 -0.67 6.51
CA ALA A 102 -11.34 -1.73 6.61
C ALA A 102 -10.86 -3.02 5.89
N GLU A 103 -10.33 -2.89 4.66
CA GLU A 103 -9.81 -4.01 3.88
C GLU A 103 -8.63 -4.68 4.59
N ASN A 104 -7.65 -3.91 5.06
CA ASN A 104 -6.49 -4.47 5.75
C ASN A 104 -6.87 -5.11 7.10
N ALA A 105 -7.74 -4.49 7.88
CA ALA A 105 -8.26 -5.07 9.13
C ALA A 105 -9.02 -6.38 8.87
N MET A 106 -9.84 -6.42 7.82
CA MET A 106 -10.56 -7.62 7.40
C MET A 106 -9.58 -8.72 6.98
N LEU A 107 -8.59 -8.43 6.12
CA LEU A 107 -7.62 -9.41 5.65
C LEU A 107 -6.77 -9.95 6.80
N LEU A 108 -6.33 -9.11 7.75
CA LEU A 108 -5.60 -9.53 8.94
C LEU A 108 -6.47 -10.39 9.85
N GLY A 109 -7.69 -9.96 10.16
CA GLY A 109 -8.60 -10.66 11.05
C GLY A 109 -8.98 -12.05 10.50
N PHE A 110 -9.46 -12.11 9.26
CA PHE A 110 -9.82 -13.39 8.63
C PHE A 110 -8.58 -14.23 8.30
N GLY A 111 -7.47 -13.60 7.90
CA GLY A 111 -6.21 -14.31 7.69
C GLY A 111 -5.72 -15.03 8.94
N PHE A 112 -5.76 -14.33 10.08
CA PHE A 112 -5.43 -14.93 11.37
C PHE A 112 -6.40 -16.06 11.78
N TYR A 113 -7.70 -15.85 11.57
CA TYR A 113 -8.71 -16.88 11.84
C TYR A 113 -8.48 -18.15 11.02
N ILE A 114 -8.28 -18.01 9.69
CA ILE A 114 -8.03 -19.13 8.78
C ILE A 114 -6.72 -19.82 9.12
N PHE A 115 -5.67 -19.06 9.41
CA PHE A 115 -4.38 -19.61 9.83
C PHE A 115 -4.49 -20.44 11.11
N LYS A 116 -5.19 -19.92 12.13
CA LYS A 116 -5.39 -20.64 13.41
C LYS A 116 -6.20 -21.94 13.22
N LYS A 117 -7.16 -21.93 12.28
CA LYS A 117 -8.06 -23.08 12.06
C LYS A 117 -7.50 -24.13 11.11
N LYS A 118 -6.75 -23.70 10.06
CA LYS A 118 -6.31 -24.58 8.96
C LYS A 118 -4.78 -24.69 8.82
N GLY A 119 -4.01 -23.84 9.49
CA GLY A 119 -2.56 -23.74 9.28
C GLY A 119 -2.17 -23.20 7.89
N VAL A 120 -3.14 -22.67 7.12
CA VAL A 120 -2.91 -22.18 5.75
C VAL A 120 -2.79 -20.66 5.76
N HIS A 121 -1.77 -20.13 5.11
CA HIS A 121 -1.62 -18.70 4.87
C HIS A 121 -2.47 -18.27 3.68
N LEU A 122 -3.10 -17.09 3.78
CA LEU A 122 -3.75 -16.49 2.63
C LEU A 122 -2.67 -16.14 1.58
N ASP A 123 -2.94 -16.50 0.32
CA ASP A 123 -2.08 -16.09 -0.78
C ASP A 123 -2.03 -14.56 -0.88
N GLY A 124 -0.91 -14.04 -1.40
CA GLY A 124 -0.66 -12.61 -1.53
C GLY A 124 -1.70 -11.84 -2.36
N ALA A 125 -1.41 -10.58 -2.62
CA ALA A 125 -2.32 -9.67 -3.33
C ALA A 125 -2.72 -10.19 -4.72
N HIS A 126 -4.04 -10.18 -5.00
CA HIS A 126 -4.63 -10.55 -6.28
C HIS A 126 -4.64 -9.37 -7.26
N LEU A 127 -4.89 -9.66 -8.54
CA LEU A 127 -4.89 -8.67 -9.62
C LEU A 127 -5.70 -7.39 -9.29
N PRO A 128 -6.96 -7.46 -8.77
CA PRO A 128 -7.70 -6.22 -8.46
C PRO A 128 -7.00 -5.35 -7.41
N GLY A 129 -6.45 -5.95 -6.36
CA GLY A 129 -5.70 -5.22 -5.34
C GLY A 129 -4.42 -4.61 -5.89
N LYS A 130 -3.66 -5.35 -6.72
CA LYS A 130 -2.44 -4.82 -7.36
C LYS A 130 -2.72 -3.62 -8.26
N ILE A 131 -3.81 -3.67 -9.03
CA ILE A 131 -4.23 -2.56 -9.90
C ILE A 131 -4.63 -1.35 -9.04
N ALA A 132 -5.41 -1.56 -7.99
CA ALA A 132 -5.85 -0.50 -7.09
C ALA A 132 -4.65 0.21 -6.43
N THR A 133 -3.67 -0.55 -5.91
CA THR A 133 -2.43 -0.02 -5.32
C THR A 133 -1.60 0.74 -6.36
N ALA A 134 -1.41 0.20 -7.56
CA ALA A 134 -0.65 0.88 -8.62
C ALA A 134 -1.31 2.21 -9.04
N LEU A 135 -2.62 2.22 -9.25
CA LEU A 135 -3.37 3.45 -9.55
C LEU A 135 -3.29 4.45 -8.40
N PHE A 136 -3.36 3.98 -7.15
CA PHE A 136 -3.26 4.82 -5.98
C PHE A 136 -1.91 5.57 -5.94
N PHE A 137 -0.79 4.89 -6.15
CA PHE A 137 0.53 5.52 -6.18
C PHE A 137 0.69 6.48 -7.36
N ILE A 138 0.28 6.07 -8.57
CA ILE A 138 0.40 6.90 -9.77
C ILE A 138 -0.43 8.19 -9.62
N PHE A 139 -1.69 8.08 -9.21
CA PHE A 139 -2.56 9.23 -9.07
C PHE A 139 -2.14 10.15 -7.92
N SER A 140 -1.71 9.58 -6.81
CA SER A 140 -1.15 10.35 -5.69
C SER A 140 0.08 11.14 -6.11
N LEU A 141 0.99 10.52 -6.87
CA LEU A 141 2.17 11.18 -7.40
C LEU A 141 1.79 12.36 -8.32
N LEU A 142 0.85 12.14 -9.25
CA LEU A 142 0.38 13.17 -10.17
C LEU A 142 -0.31 14.33 -9.43
N MET A 143 -1.18 14.01 -8.46
CA MET A 143 -1.89 15.00 -7.66
C MET A 143 -0.95 15.88 -6.83
N ILE A 144 0.09 15.30 -6.24
CA ILE A 144 1.10 16.01 -5.46
C ILE A 144 1.96 16.87 -6.40
N THR A 145 2.45 16.29 -7.50
CA THR A 145 3.35 16.95 -8.45
C THR A 145 2.71 18.18 -9.08
N PHE A 146 1.49 18.03 -9.59
CA PHE A 146 0.81 19.10 -10.32
C PHE A 146 -0.12 19.96 -9.45
N ASN A 147 -0.14 19.71 -8.14
CA ASN A 147 -1.00 20.42 -7.19
C ASN A 147 -2.44 20.60 -7.68
N MET A 148 -3.07 19.51 -8.07
CA MET A 148 -4.38 19.49 -8.73
C MET A 148 -5.56 19.74 -7.77
N LYS A 149 -5.39 20.61 -6.76
CA LYS A 149 -6.45 20.93 -5.80
C LYS A 149 -7.65 21.53 -6.53
N ASP A 150 -8.85 21.07 -6.17
CA ASP A 150 -10.14 21.54 -6.69
C ASP A 150 -10.33 21.49 -8.21
N THR A 151 -9.51 20.70 -8.90
CA THR A 151 -9.68 20.50 -10.35
C THR A 151 -10.67 19.39 -10.67
N LEU A 152 -11.31 19.46 -11.84
CA LEU A 152 -12.14 18.36 -12.33
C LEU A 152 -11.33 17.06 -12.45
N ILE A 153 -10.08 17.17 -12.92
CA ILE A 153 -9.17 16.03 -13.10
C ILE A 153 -8.94 15.32 -11.76
N SER A 154 -8.63 16.05 -10.69
CA SER A 154 -8.40 15.44 -9.36
C SER A 154 -9.65 14.75 -8.81
N ARG A 155 -10.84 15.31 -9.07
CA ARG A 155 -12.12 14.67 -8.70
C ARG A 155 -12.34 13.36 -9.47
N VAL A 156 -12.13 13.36 -10.77
CA VAL A 156 -12.23 12.15 -11.61
C VAL A 156 -11.24 11.09 -11.17
N MET A 157 -9.97 11.48 -10.91
CA MET A 157 -8.94 10.57 -10.40
C MET A 157 -9.32 9.99 -9.03
N SER A 158 -9.81 10.80 -8.10
CA SER A 158 -10.24 10.34 -6.78
C SER A 158 -11.45 9.39 -6.86
N ILE A 159 -12.41 9.66 -7.74
CA ILE A 159 -13.57 8.78 -7.96
C ILE A 159 -13.12 7.46 -8.56
N SER A 160 -12.26 7.48 -9.58
CA SER A 160 -11.75 6.26 -10.21
C SER A 160 -10.93 5.40 -9.23
N LEU A 161 -10.16 6.02 -8.34
CA LEU A 161 -9.49 5.34 -7.25
C LEU A 161 -10.48 4.70 -6.27
N LEU A 162 -11.49 5.44 -5.86
CA LEU A 162 -12.51 4.93 -4.94
C LEU A 162 -13.24 3.72 -5.53
N ILE A 163 -13.57 3.76 -6.82
CA ILE A 163 -14.16 2.64 -7.54
C ILE A 163 -13.20 1.46 -7.60
N SER A 164 -11.94 1.69 -7.95
CA SER A 164 -10.90 0.64 -8.05
C SER A 164 -10.68 -0.08 -6.71
N VAL A 165 -10.53 0.68 -5.62
CA VAL A 165 -10.37 0.14 -4.26
C VAL A 165 -11.66 -0.58 -3.84
N GLY A 166 -12.85 -0.04 -4.14
CA GLY A 166 -14.12 -0.69 -3.87
C GLY A 166 -14.26 -2.03 -4.57
N ILE A 167 -13.86 -2.12 -5.85
CA ILE A 167 -13.85 -3.39 -6.60
C ILE A 167 -12.89 -4.40 -5.94
N ALA A 168 -11.69 -3.98 -5.56
CA ALA A 168 -10.72 -4.83 -4.87
C ALA A 168 -11.29 -5.35 -3.54
N THR A 169 -11.89 -4.47 -2.73
CA THR A 169 -12.51 -4.82 -1.45
C THR A 169 -13.64 -5.84 -1.64
N ILE A 170 -14.54 -5.62 -2.61
CA ILE A 170 -15.64 -6.58 -2.91
C ILE A 170 -15.07 -7.92 -3.35
N TYR A 171 -14.02 -7.93 -4.17
CA TYR A 171 -13.35 -9.16 -4.59
C TYR A 171 -12.80 -9.94 -3.38
N TYR A 172 -12.10 -9.26 -2.45
CA TYR A 172 -11.56 -9.89 -1.25
C TYR A 172 -12.67 -10.41 -0.32
N ILE A 173 -13.77 -9.66 -0.13
CA ILE A 173 -14.93 -10.12 0.66
C ILE A 173 -15.50 -11.41 0.06
N ARG A 174 -15.75 -11.45 -1.24
CA ARG A 174 -16.28 -12.65 -1.92
C ARG A 174 -15.36 -13.86 -1.78
N ARG A 175 -14.04 -13.63 -1.91
CA ARG A 175 -13.04 -14.67 -1.76
C ARG A 175 -13.02 -15.24 -0.34
N LEU A 176 -12.97 -14.38 0.67
CA LEU A 176 -12.99 -14.80 2.08
C LEU A 176 -14.27 -15.56 2.40
N TRP A 177 -15.42 -15.10 1.90
CA TRP A 177 -16.70 -15.77 2.04
C TRP A 177 -16.69 -17.17 1.44
N ASN A 178 -16.13 -17.33 0.24
CA ASN A 178 -16.02 -18.63 -0.40
C ASN A 178 -15.09 -19.60 0.36
N LEU A 179 -14.00 -19.08 0.93
CA LEU A 179 -13.10 -19.88 1.77
C LEU A 179 -13.80 -20.35 3.05
N LEU A 180 -14.61 -19.49 3.67
CA LEU A 180 -15.38 -19.83 4.86
C LEU A 180 -16.50 -20.84 4.56
N LYS A 181 -17.18 -20.72 3.41
CA LYS A 181 -18.23 -21.68 2.99
C LYS A 181 -17.67 -23.07 2.74
N ARG A 182 -16.51 -23.20 2.09
CA ARG A 182 -15.88 -24.51 1.88
C ARG A 182 -15.64 -25.25 3.19
N ASP A 183 -15.37 -24.51 4.27
CA ASP A 183 -15.20 -25.08 5.61
C ASP A 183 -16.44 -25.73 6.18
N VAL A 184 -17.61 -25.22 5.82
CA VAL A 184 -18.91 -25.77 6.29
C VAL A 184 -19.21 -27.10 5.60
N TYR A 185 -18.81 -27.27 4.33
CA TYR A 185 -19.09 -28.49 3.57
C TYR A 185 -18.06 -29.62 3.77
N GLU A 186 -16.82 -29.31 4.21
CA GLU A 186 -15.82 -30.34 4.53
C GLU A 186 -15.96 -30.92 5.95
N ASN A 187 -16.83 -30.35 6.80
CA ASN A 187 -17.11 -30.80 8.16
C ASN A 187 -18.52 -31.41 8.33
N ILE A 188 -19.25 -31.68 7.21
CA ILE A 188 -20.49 -32.44 7.16
C ILE A 188 -20.24 -33.78 6.45
#